data_411366fa38a730d466cac8d39c755d46
#
_entry.id   411366fa38a730d466cac8d39c755d46
#
_cell.length_a   1.000
_cell.length_b   1.000
_cell.length_c   1.000
_cell.angle_alpha   90.00
_cell.angle_beta   90.00
_cell.angle_gamma   90.00
#
_symmetry.space_group_name_H-M   'P 1'
#
loop_
_entity.id
_entity.type
_entity.pdbx_description
1 polymer ?
#
loop_
_entity_poly.entity_id
_entity_poly.type
_entity_poly.pdbx_seq_one_letter_code
_entity_poly.pdbx_strand_id
1 'polypeptide(L)'
;GRDVIMIAGGAFLLAKSLKELWSWLTHTEHGHSTHVRTGLAVVLLQIVAVDAVFSMDSVITAVGLTSEVPIMVAAIISSAIVMVLTAEKINNLVTRYPGFKTLALLFLVLLGGLLMAEGFAIHINKGYVYFAMAFGLVLEMCHIQLKKKQRPVIQRIRPIRPRSVALQTR
;
A
#
# COMPACT_ATOMS: atom_id res chain seq x y z
N GLY A 1 0.20 25.02 -13.70
CA GLY A 1 -0.48 24.64 -12.44
C GLY A 1 -0.52 23.12 -12.20
N ARG A 2 -0.97 22.35 -13.21
CA ARG A 2 -1.13 20.89 -13.12
C ARG A 2 0.20 20.19 -12.82
N ASP A 3 1.22 20.47 -13.61
CA ASP A 3 2.50 19.76 -13.54
C ASP A 3 3.20 20.00 -12.20
N VAL A 4 3.05 21.21 -11.64
CA VAL A 4 3.59 21.53 -10.30
C VAL A 4 2.90 20.70 -9.21
N ILE A 5 1.58 20.52 -9.29
CA ILE A 5 0.82 19.71 -8.33
C ILE A 5 1.23 18.23 -8.45
N MET A 6 1.41 17.73 -9.68
CA MET A 6 1.84 16.34 -9.92
C MET A 6 3.27 16.09 -9.42
N ILE A 7 4.19 17.01 -9.67
CA ILE A 7 5.57 16.92 -9.16
C ILE A 7 5.59 17.00 -7.64
N ALA A 8 4.90 17.96 -7.05
CA ALA A 8 4.86 18.12 -5.60
C ALA A 8 4.21 16.91 -4.91
N GLY A 9 3.07 16.44 -5.42
CA GLY A 9 2.38 15.26 -4.92
C GLY A 9 3.20 13.97 -5.09
N GLY A 10 3.80 13.79 -6.25
CA GLY A 10 4.68 12.64 -6.54
C GLY A 10 5.93 12.63 -5.66
N ALA A 11 6.59 13.77 -5.50
CA ALA A 11 7.76 13.92 -4.62
C ALA A 11 7.40 13.64 -3.14
N PHE A 12 6.26 14.15 -2.68
CA PHE A 12 5.77 13.90 -1.34
C PHE A 12 5.48 12.41 -1.11
N LEU A 13 4.82 11.74 -2.06
CA LEU A 13 4.54 10.30 -1.99
C LEU A 13 5.83 9.49 -1.96
N LEU A 14 6.78 9.80 -2.85
CA LEU A 14 8.08 9.13 -2.89
C LEU A 14 8.83 9.28 -1.57
N ALA A 15 8.98 10.51 -1.08
CA ALA A 15 9.71 10.78 0.16
C ALA A 15 9.08 10.03 1.35
N LYS A 16 7.76 10.05 1.46
CA LYS A 16 7.05 9.37 2.55
C LYS A 16 7.13 7.87 2.44
N SER A 17 6.87 7.31 1.26
CA SER A 17 6.89 5.85 1.05
C SER A 17 8.28 5.26 1.24
N LEU A 18 9.32 5.96 0.75
CA LEU A 18 10.71 5.55 0.95
C LEU A 18 11.12 5.63 2.42
N LYS A 19 10.72 6.68 3.14
CA LYS A 19 11.00 6.80 4.57
C LYS A 19 10.34 5.68 5.37
N GLU A 20 9.08 5.37 5.08
CA GLU A 20 8.36 4.28 5.74
C GLU A 20 8.96 2.92 5.40
N LEU A 21 9.31 2.69 4.13
CA LEU A 21 9.95 1.46 3.67
C LEU A 21 11.33 1.28 4.32
N TRP A 22 12.13 2.36 4.41
CA TRP A 22 13.43 2.34 5.07
C TRP A 22 13.31 2.02 6.56
N SER A 23 12.38 2.66 7.26
CA SER A 23 12.09 2.38 8.67
C SER A 23 11.72 0.91 8.90
N TRP A 24 10.94 0.35 7.98
CA TRP A 24 10.53 -1.05 8.04
C TRP A 24 11.69 -2.03 7.78
N LEU A 25 12.58 -1.70 6.84
CA LEU A 25 13.75 -2.52 6.50
C LEU A 25 14.84 -2.50 7.58
N THR A 26 15.03 -1.38 8.25
CA THR A 26 16.08 -1.22 9.26
C THR A 26 15.70 -1.72 10.65
N HIS A 27 14.51 -2.34 10.82
CA HIS A 27 13.98 -2.76 12.13
C HIS A 27 14.04 -1.67 13.22
N THR A 28 14.17 -0.42 12.82
CA THR A 28 14.05 0.69 13.74
C THR A 28 12.56 0.82 14.05
N GLU A 29 12.09 0.00 14.97
CA GLU A 29 10.83 0.25 15.66
C GLU A 29 10.97 1.59 16.36
N HIS A 30 10.80 2.66 15.62
CA HIS A 30 10.34 3.89 16.23
C HIS A 30 8.91 3.56 16.64
N GLY A 31 8.83 3.09 17.89
CA GLY A 31 7.56 2.85 18.53
C GLY A 31 6.63 3.99 18.16
N HIS A 32 5.43 3.66 17.80
CA HIS A 32 4.31 4.58 17.76
C HIS A 32 4.05 5.07 19.20
N SER A 33 5.08 5.65 19.82
CA SER A 33 5.01 6.28 21.10
C SER A 33 4.79 7.77 20.90
N THR A 34 3.58 8.17 21.22
CA THR A 34 3.27 9.46 21.80
C THR A 34 3.40 10.69 20.91
N HIS A 35 2.39 10.91 20.10
CA HIS A 35 1.75 12.23 20.01
C HIS A 35 0.35 12.05 19.39
N VAL A 36 -0.53 11.39 20.14
CA VAL A 36 -1.88 11.00 19.69
C VAL A 36 -2.81 12.20 19.44
N ARG A 37 -2.46 13.41 19.83
CA ARG A 37 -3.34 14.58 19.66
C ARG A 37 -3.03 15.49 18.47
N THR A 38 -1.76 15.59 18.05
CA THR A 38 -1.39 16.36 16.85
C THR A 38 -1.48 15.49 15.59
N GLY A 39 -1.52 14.16 15.76
CA GLY A 39 -1.39 13.19 14.69
C GLY A 39 -2.61 13.04 13.78
N LEU A 40 -3.82 13.05 14.33
CA LEU A 40 -4.99 12.62 13.55
C LEU A 40 -5.37 13.64 12.46
N ALA A 41 -5.40 14.92 12.80
CA ALA A 41 -5.69 15.97 11.82
C ALA A 41 -4.60 16.08 10.74
N VAL A 42 -3.32 15.95 11.12
CA VAL A 42 -2.20 15.96 10.17
C VAL A 42 -2.25 14.74 9.26
N VAL A 43 -2.52 13.55 9.81
CA VAL A 43 -2.66 12.32 9.02
C VAL A 43 -3.85 12.40 8.07
N LEU A 44 -5.00 12.91 8.54
CA LEU A 44 -6.18 13.10 7.69
C LEU A 44 -5.90 14.10 6.56
N LEU A 45 -5.30 15.25 6.88
CA LEU A 45 -4.92 16.24 5.87
C LEU A 45 -3.97 15.64 4.83
N GLN A 46 -3.04 14.81 5.28
CA GLN A 46 -2.08 14.13 4.43
C GLN A 46 -2.74 13.12 3.49
N ILE A 47 -3.71 12.34 4.00
CA ILE A 47 -4.51 11.40 3.19
C ILE A 47 -5.33 12.17 2.16
N VAL A 48 -6.01 13.24 2.57
CA VAL A 48 -6.80 14.08 1.67
C VAL A 48 -5.93 14.72 0.58
N ALA A 49 -4.74 15.20 0.93
CA ALA A 49 -3.81 15.78 -0.04
C ALA A 49 -3.36 14.76 -1.08
N VAL A 50 -3.04 13.54 -0.65
CA VAL A 50 -2.67 12.42 -1.54
C VAL A 50 -3.85 12.02 -2.42
N ASP A 51 -5.03 11.89 -1.83
CA ASP A 51 -6.26 11.54 -2.56
C ASP A 51 -6.61 12.61 -3.61
N ALA A 52 -6.45 13.89 -3.29
CA ALA A 52 -6.65 14.98 -4.24
C ALA A 52 -5.72 14.90 -5.45
N VAL A 53 -4.45 14.53 -5.25
CA VAL A 53 -3.48 14.35 -6.35
C VAL A 53 -3.90 13.18 -7.25
N PHE A 54 -4.27 12.03 -6.68
CA PHE A 54 -4.72 10.88 -7.45
C PHE A 54 -6.08 11.13 -8.13
N SER A 55 -6.98 11.82 -7.46
CA SER A 55 -8.28 12.19 -8.02
C SER A 55 -8.11 13.11 -9.23
N MET A 56 -7.17 14.07 -9.16
CA MET A 56 -6.86 14.96 -10.28
C MET A 56 -6.32 14.18 -11.48
N ASP A 57 -5.40 13.24 -11.29
CA ASP A 57 -4.88 12.37 -12.35
C ASP A 57 -5.98 11.50 -12.97
N SER A 58 -6.85 10.93 -12.16
CA SER A 58 -7.97 10.10 -12.60
C SER A 58 -8.98 10.89 -13.43
N VAL A 59 -9.32 12.12 -13.02
CA VAL A 59 -10.24 13.00 -13.76
C VAL A 59 -9.62 13.40 -15.11
N ILE A 60 -8.35 13.77 -15.14
CA ILE A 60 -7.67 14.14 -16.37
C ILE A 60 -7.62 12.96 -17.35
N THR A 61 -7.33 11.77 -16.83
CA THR A 61 -7.32 10.53 -17.62
C THR A 61 -8.71 10.24 -18.17
N ALA A 62 -9.76 10.38 -17.35
CA ALA A 62 -11.15 10.16 -17.77
C ALA A 62 -11.59 11.14 -18.87
N VAL A 63 -11.24 12.42 -18.75
CA VAL A 63 -11.50 13.45 -19.78
C VAL A 63 -10.78 13.13 -21.09
N GLY A 64 -9.57 12.53 -21.01
CA GLY A 64 -8.84 12.08 -22.19
C GLY A 64 -9.44 10.83 -22.87
N LEU A 65 -10.21 10.03 -22.15
CA LEU A 65 -10.83 8.80 -22.66
C LEU A 65 -12.22 9.01 -23.25
N THR A 66 -12.99 9.94 -22.71
CA THR A 66 -14.36 10.23 -23.16
C THR A 66 -14.71 11.69 -22.94
N SER A 67 -15.54 12.23 -23.85
CA SER A 67 -16.15 13.57 -23.71
C SER A 67 -17.51 13.53 -23.01
N GLU A 68 -18.01 12.34 -22.69
CA GLU A 68 -19.34 12.16 -22.10
C GLU A 68 -19.29 12.30 -20.57
N VAL A 69 -19.61 13.48 -20.07
CA VAL A 69 -19.60 13.81 -18.64
C VAL A 69 -20.45 12.84 -17.77
N PRO A 70 -21.66 12.40 -18.19
CA PRO A 70 -22.44 11.46 -17.39
C PRO A 70 -21.74 10.11 -17.16
N ILE A 71 -21.01 9.61 -18.17
CA ILE A 71 -20.25 8.35 -18.08
C ILE A 71 -19.11 8.51 -17.07
N MET A 72 -18.39 9.63 -17.13
CA MET A 72 -17.30 9.92 -16.19
C MET A 72 -17.81 9.98 -14.75
N VAL A 73 -18.90 10.71 -14.50
CA VAL A 73 -19.49 10.82 -13.17
C VAL A 73 -19.94 9.46 -12.64
N ALA A 74 -20.62 8.66 -13.48
CA ALA A 74 -21.04 7.31 -13.11
C ALA A 74 -19.86 6.40 -12.77
N ALA A 75 -18.78 6.47 -13.54
CA ALA A 75 -17.56 5.70 -13.28
C ALA A 75 -16.87 6.09 -11.95
N ILE A 76 -16.75 7.39 -11.67
CA ILE A 76 -16.14 7.88 -10.43
C ILE A 76 -16.99 7.48 -9.21
N ILE A 77 -18.30 7.66 -9.27
CA ILE A 77 -19.19 7.28 -8.17
C ILE A 77 -19.15 5.78 -7.92
N SER A 78 -19.23 4.96 -8.97
CA SER A 78 -19.19 3.50 -8.82
C SER A 78 -17.86 3.04 -8.26
N SER A 79 -16.72 3.62 -8.67
CA SER A 79 -15.42 3.28 -8.11
C SER A 79 -15.30 3.65 -6.63
N ALA A 80 -15.81 4.81 -6.24
CA ALA A 80 -15.84 5.27 -4.84
C ALA A 80 -16.68 4.32 -3.95
N ILE A 81 -17.84 3.88 -4.44
CA ILE A 81 -18.69 2.92 -3.72
C ILE A 81 -17.93 1.60 -3.52
N VAL A 82 -17.32 1.05 -4.58
CA VAL A 82 -16.52 -0.19 -4.49
C VAL A 82 -15.38 -0.03 -3.50
N MET A 83 -14.68 1.11 -3.51
CA MET A 83 -13.58 1.40 -2.59
C MET A 83 -14.06 1.37 -1.14
N VAL A 84 -15.16 2.04 -0.81
CA VAL A 84 -15.70 2.06 0.56
C VAL A 84 -16.13 0.66 1.01
N LEU A 85 -16.81 -0.10 0.16
CA LEU A 85 -17.28 -1.45 0.47
C LEU A 85 -16.13 -2.47 0.66
N THR A 86 -14.99 -2.23 0.02
CA THR A 86 -13.82 -3.12 0.10
C THR A 86 -12.80 -2.69 1.13
N ALA A 87 -12.84 -1.46 1.62
CA ALA A 87 -11.85 -0.87 2.53
C ALA A 87 -11.61 -1.71 3.78
N GLU A 88 -12.65 -2.20 4.44
CA GLU A 88 -12.54 -3.05 5.64
C GLU A 88 -11.85 -4.39 5.32
N LYS A 89 -12.19 -5.02 4.20
CA LYS A 89 -11.59 -6.29 3.77
C LYS A 89 -10.10 -6.12 3.48
N ILE A 90 -9.75 -5.01 2.82
CA ILE A 90 -8.35 -4.67 2.51
C ILE A 90 -7.58 -4.39 3.80
N ASN A 91 -8.14 -3.62 4.73
CA ASN A 91 -7.51 -3.36 6.02
C ASN A 91 -7.23 -4.65 6.80
N ASN A 92 -8.19 -5.55 6.88
CA ASN A 92 -8.04 -6.85 7.51
C ASN A 92 -6.97 -7.73 6.82
N LEU A 93 -6.88 -7.65 5.49
CA LEU A 93 -5.87 -8.36 4.71
C LEU A 93 -4.45 -7.83 5.01
N VAL A 94 -4.27 -6.53 4.99
CA VAL A 94 -2.99 -5.86 5.28
C VAL A 94 -2.52 -6.12 6.71
N THR A 95 -3.45 -6.08 7.68
CA THR A 95 -3.16 -6.35 9.10
C THR A 95 -2.77 -7.82 9.32
N ARG A 96 -3.40 -8.74 8.59
CA ARG A 96 -3.15 -10.17 8.72
C ARG A 96 -1.88 -10.64 8.02
N TYR A 97 -1.49 -9.97 6.94
CA TYR A 97 -0.35 -10.35 6.11
C TYR A 97 0.59 -9.16 5.91
N PRO A 98 1.70 -9.08 6.67
CA PRO A 98 2.61 -7.93 6.61
C PRO A 98 3.26 -7.71 5.23
N GLY A 99 3.35 -8.75 4.39
CA GLY A 99 3.81 -8.63 3.01
C GLY A 99 2.94 -7.71 2.15
N PHE A 100 1.62 -7.66 2.40
CA PHE A 100 0.74 -6.70 1.73
C PHE A 100 1.05 -5.24 2.10
N LYS A 101 1.50 -4.98 3.34
CA LYS A 101 1.94 -3.63 3.73
C LYS A 101 3.16 -3.20 2.90
N THR A 102 4.13 -4.09 2.77
CA THR A 102 5.33 -3.84 1.96
C THR A 102 4.98 -3.63 0.48
N LEU A 103 4.11 -4.47 -0.06
CA LEU A 103 3.65 -4.36 -1.44
C LEU A 103 2.93 -3.02 -1.68
N ALA A 104 2.06 -2.60 -0.75
CA ALA A 104 1.37 -1.32 -0.83
C ALA A 104 2.35 -0.13 -0.81
N LEU A 105 3.39 -0.18 0.05
CA LEU A 105 4.44 0.85 0.07
C LEU A 105 5.21 0.91 -1.24
N LEU A 106 5.54 -0.25 -1.84
CA LEU A 106 6.20 -0.31 -3.15
C LEU A 106 5.31 0.26 -4.26
N PHE A 107 4.00 0.01 -4.20
CA PHE A 107 3.06 0.62 -5.13
C PHE A 107 2.99 2.14 -4.99
N LEU A 108 3.04 2.65 -3.76
CA LEU A 108 3.10 4.10 -3.53
C LEU A 108 4.39 4.72 -4.07
N VAL A 109 5.54 4.03 -3.96
CA VAL A 109 6.80 4.46 -4.60
C VAL A 109 6.65 4.48 -6.11
N LEU A 110 6.08 3.44 -6.69
CA LEU A 110 5.89 3.34 -8.14
C LEU A 110 4.96 4.44 -8.66
N LEU A 111 3.83 4.66 -7.98
CA LEU A 111 2.86 5.70 -8.35
C LEU A 111 3.42 7.11 -8.14
N GLY A 112 4.17 7.34 -7.06
CA GLY A 112 4.85 8.61 -6.82
C GLY A 112 5.89 8.93 -7.91
N GLY A 113 6.64 7.92 -8.36
CA GLY A 113 7.57 8.02 -9.48
C GLY A 113 6.86 8.32 -10.80
N LEU A 114 5.73 7.66 -11.06
CA LEU A 114 4.91 7.91 -12.23
C LEU A 114 4.38 9.35 -12.27
N LEU A 115 3.82 9.83 -11.16
CA LEU A 115 3.31 11.21 -11.05
C LEU A 115 4.41 12.24 -11.26
N MET A 116 5.61 11.99 -10.74
CA MET A 116 6.76 12.88 -11.02
C MET A 116 7.13 12.86 -12.49
N ALA A 117 7.21 11.69 -13.12
CA ALA A 117 7.55 11.59 -14.54
C ALA A 117 6.52 12.32 -15.42
N GLU A 118 5.22 12.15 -15.13
CA GLU A 118 4.16 12.87 -15.83
C GLU A 118 4.24 14.41 -15.60
N GLY A 119 4.60 14.85 -14.40
CA GLY A 119 4.81 16.24 -14.09
C GLY A 119 6.01 16.86 -14.83
N PHE A 120 6.99 16.06 -15.22
CA PHE A 120 8.10 16.45 -16.12
C PHE A 120 7.77 16.28 -17.61
N ALA A 121 6.48 16.10 -17.95
CA ALA A 121 6.00 15.85 -19.31
C ALA A 121 6.57 14.57 -19.96
N ILE A 122 7.07 13.63 -19.15
CA ILE A 122 7.48 12.30 -19.61
C ILE A 122 6.25 11.42 -19.62
N HIS A 123 5.71 11.12 -20.80
CA HIS A 123 4.53 10.28 -20.95
C HIS A 123 4.91 8.81 -20.85
N ILE A 124 4.63 8.21 -19.70
CA ILE A 124 4.78 6.77 -19.47
C ILE A 124 3.44 6.10 -19.75
N ASN A 125 3.47 5.04 -20.54
CA ASN A 125 2.26 4.25 -20.78
C ASN A 125 1.83 3.59 -19.46
N LYS A 126 0.70 4.05 -18.90
CA LYS A 126 0.13 3.54 -17.65
C LYS A 126 -0.11 2.03 -17.65
N GLY A 127 -0.23 1.41 -18.82
CA GLY A 127 -0.38 -0.03 -18.96
C GLY A 127 0.78 -0.82 -18.33
N TYR A 128 2.02 -0.34 -18.44
CA TYR A 128 3.18 -0.99 -17.81
C TYR A 128 3.11 -0.94 -16.29
N VAL A 129 2.62 0.17 -15.75
CA VAL A 129 2.46 0.35 -14.31
C VAL A 129 1.38 -0.57 -13.76
N TYR A 130 0.23 -0.63 -14.42
CA TYR A 130 -0.86 -1.54 -14.04
C TYR A 130 -0.44 -3.00 -14.15
N PHE A 131 0.32 -3.36 -15.18
CA PHE A 131 0.88 -4.71 -15.31
C PHE A 131 1.83 -5.04 -14.17
N ALA A 132 2.75 -4.14 -13.82
CA ALA A 132 3.68 -4.34 -12.72
C ALA A 132 2.95 -4.49 -11.37
N MET A 133 1.91 -3.70 -11.14
CA MET A 133 1.07 -3.78 -9.94
C MET A 133 0.31 -5.12 -9.87
N ALA A 134 -0.30 -5.54 -10.96
CA ALA A 134 -1.02 -6.81 -11.04
C ALA A 134 -0.06 -8.00 -10.81
N PHE A 135 1.11 -7.96 -11.42
CA PHE A 135 2.15 -8.98 -11.25
C PHE A 135 2.65 -9.06 -9.81
N GLY A 136 2.93 -7.92 -9.17
CA GLY A 136 3.32 -7.86 -7.75
C GLY A 136 2.25 -8.44 -6.82
N LEU A 137 0.98 -8.15 -7.09
CA LEU A 137 -0.14 -8.69 -6.33
C LEU A 137 -0.24 -10.22 -6.45
N VAL A 138 -0.08 -10.75 -7.66
CA VAL A 138 -0.07 -12.20 -7.92
C VAL A 138 1.10 -12.87 -7.19
N LEU A 139 2.30 -12.28 -7.24
CA LEU A 139 3.46 -12.80 -6.51
C LEU A 139 3.22 -12.87 -5.01
N GLU A 140 2.66 -11.80 -4.40
CA GLU A 140 2.38 -11.79 -2.97
C GLU A 140 1.31 -12.83 -2.59
N MET A 141 0.28 -13.01 -3.41
CA MET A 141 -0.71 -14.06 -3.20
C MET A 141 -0.08 -15.46 -3.28
N CYS A 142 0.79 -15.73 -4.23
CA CYS A 142 1.54 -16.98 -4.33
C CYS A 142 2.43 -17.20 -3.09
N HIS A 143 3.12 -16.16 -2.64
CA HIS A 143 3.98 -16.21 -1.46
C HIS A 143 3.20 -16.58 -0.19
N ILE A 144 2.03 -16.00 0.00
CA ILE A 144 1.14 -16.32 1.13
C ILE A 144 0.67 -17.78 1.07
N GLN A 145 0.32 -18.27 -0.11
CA GLN A 145 -0.10 -19.66 -0.31
C GLN A 145 1.03 -20.64 0.06
N LEU A 146 2.25 -20.36 -0.39
CA LEU A 146 3.43 -21.15 -0.08
C LEU A 146 3.73 -21.16 1.42
N LYS A 147 3.67 -20.01 2.09
CA LYS A 147 3.85 -19.93 3.56
C LYS A 147 2.78 -20.71 4.34
N LYS A 148 1.55 -20.71 3.88
CA LYS A 148 0.48 -21.53 4.50
C LYS A 148 0.79 -23.02 4.40
N LYS A 149 1.36 -23.48 3.29
CA LYS A 149 1.69 -24.87 3.05
C LYS A 149 2.88 -25.36 3.89
N GLN A 150 3.82 -24.48 4.21
CA GLN A 150 5.03 -24.80 4.97
C GLN A 150 4.81 -24.87 6.50
N ARG A 151 3.81 -24.19 7.05
CA ARG A 151 3.53 -24.17 8.49
C ARG A 151 3.24 -25.54 9.13
N PRO A 152 2.53 -26.49 8.49
CA PRO A 152 2.27 -27.80 9.12
C PRO A 152 3.51 -28.68 9.23
N VAL A 153 4.54 -28.47 8.39
CA VAL A 153 5.78 -29.29 8.40
C VAL A 153 6.67 -28.93 9.58
N ILE A 154 6.78 -27.67 9.93
CA ILE A 154 7.66 -27.17 11.01
C ILE A 154 7.11 -27.55 12.40
N GLN A 155 5.80 -27.63 12.57
CA GLN A 155 5.19 -28.06 13.83
C GLN A 155 5.38 -29.55 14.13
N ARG A 156 5.62 -30.39 13.12
CA ARG A 156 5.94 -31.84 13.32
C ARG A 156 7.38 -32.10 13.76
N ILE A 157 8.25 -31.12 13.64
CA ILE A 157 9.71 -31.27 13.96
C ILE A 157 10.06 -30.67 15.33
N ARG A 158 9.10 -30.16 16.10
CA ARG A 158 9.38 -29.76 17.48
C ARG A 158 9.72 -31.02 18.28
N PRO A 159 10.96 -31.20 18.76
CA PRO A 159 11.31 -32.32 19.60
C PRO A 159 10.46 -32.27 20.86
N ILE A 160 9.88 -33.41 21.21
CA ILE A 160 9.21 -33.66 22.49
C ILE A 160 10.21 -33.25 23.57
N ARG A 161 9.95 -32.17 24.27
CA ARG A 161 10.73 -31.82 25.46
C ARG A 161 10.66 -33.01 26.42
N PRO A 162 11.74 -33.64 26.81
CA PRO A 162 11.68 -34.72 27.79
C PRO A 162 11.14 -34.15 29.10
N ARG A 163 10.08 -34.75 29.54
CA ARG A 163 9.42 -34.49 30.83
C ARG A 163 10.21 -35.26 31.90
N SER A 164 11.38 -34.73 32.22
CA SER A 164 12.16 -35.25 33.32
C SER A 164 13.03 -34.16 33.87
N VAL A 165 12.70 -33.63 34.97
CA VAL A 165 13.43 -33.45 36.23
C VAL A 165 12.55 -32.59 37.15
N ALA A 166 11.57 -33.24 37.74
CA ALA A 166 10.88 -32.71 38.92
C ALA A 166 10.71 -33.84 39.92
N LEU A 167 11.81 -34.47 40.27
CA LEU A 167 11.88 -35.38 41.45
C LEU A 167 13.36 -35.50 41.82
N GLN A 168 13.81 -34.61 42.69
CA GLN A 168 14.86 -34.89 43.70
C GLN A 168 15.37 -33.60 44.30
N THR A 169 14.70 -33.14 45.31
CA THR A 169 15.39 -32.69 46.55
C THR A 169 14.39 -32.77 47.67
N ARG A 170 14.53 -33.85 48.41
CA ARG A 170 14.19 -33.90 49.83
C ARG A 170 15.33 -33.25 50.59
#